data_8d1bdb65369129d085f920b2e7860e7e
#
_entry.id   8d1bdb65369129d085f920b2e7860e7e
#
_cell.length_a   1.000
_cell.length_b   1.000
_cell.length_c   1.000
_cell.angle_alpha   90.00
_cell.angle_beta   90.00
_cell.angle_gamma   90.00
#
_symmetry.space_group_name_H-M   'P 1'
#
loop_
_entity.id
_entity.type
_entity.pdbx_description
1 polymer ?
#
loop_
_entity_poly.entity_id
_entity_poly.type
_entity_poly.pdbx_seq_one_letter_code
_entity_poly.pdbx_strand_id
1 'polypeptide(L)'
;MSRVIDFLTEHESTSSSNWKKDALWRRDNERWLKYARAITIRIMYAMDEQSITQSVLAQRMGCSQQYVSNILRGNSNMTLETIAKLEDALGIDILNTTLNYVSGYFSDSVTAPSYGNDEKK
;
A
#
# COMPACT_ATOMS: atom_id res chain seq x y z
N MET A 1 15.57 22.17 -27.18
CA MET A 1 15.33 22.54 -25.82
C MET A 1 14.39 23.67 -25.66
N SER A 2 14.67 24.77 -26.29
CA SER A 2 13.79 25.91 -26.11
C SER A 2 12.36 25.60 -26.47
N ARG A 3 12.11 24.71 -27.43
CA ARG A 3 10.76 24.41 -27.81
C ARG A 3 9.97 23.76 -26.66
N VAL A 4 10.64 22.92 -25.93
CA VAL A 4 9.99 22.26 -24.81
C VAL A 4 9.70 23.28 -23.72
N ILE A 5 10.65 24.18 -23.48
CA ILE A 5 10.46 25.19 -22.48
C ILE A 5 9.33 26.13 -22.86
N ASP A 6 9.27 26.52 -24.13
CA ASP A 6 8.21 27.39 -24.62
C ASP A 6 6.86 26.73 -24.46
N PHE A 7 6.77 25.46 -24.80
CA PHE A 7 5.53 24.72 -24.69
C PHE A 7 5.07 24.69 -23.22
N LEU A 8 5.97 24.39 -22.31
CA LEU A 8 5.65 24.33 -20.90
C LEU A 8 5.20 25.69 -20.38
N THR A 9 5.84 26.74 -20.83
CA THR A 9 5.49 28.08 -20.40
C THR A 9 4.09 28.46 -20.89
N GLU A 10 3.77 28.11 -22.10
CA GLU A 10 2.47 28.43 -22.66
C GLU A 10 1.36 27.69 -21.94
N HIS A 11 1.64 26.51 -21.44
CA HIS A 11 0.61 25.71 -20.81
C HIS A 11 0.70 25.73 -19.30
N GLU A 12 1.40 26.69 -18.77
CA GLU A 12 1.59 26.73 -17.33
C GLU A 12 0.33 26.98 -16.57
N SER A 13 -0.61 27.67 -17.11
CA SER A 13 -1.81 28.01 -16.37
C SER A 13 -2.62 26.78 -16.00
N THR A 14 -2.48 25.68 -16.71
CA THR A 14 -3.24 24.50 -16.38
C THR A 14 -2.35 23.29 -16.22
N SER A 15 -1.87 22.75 -17.31
CA SER A 15 -1.13 21.51 -17.27
C SER A 15 0.15 21.63 -16.50
N SER A 16 0.89 22.67 -16.73
CA SER A 16 2.18 22.85 -16.13
C SER A 16 2.08 23.01 -14.63
N SER A 17 1.07 23.74 -14.18
CA SER A 17 0.85 23.96 -12.78
C SER A 17 0.50 22.66 -12.07
N ASN A 18 -0.33 21.84 -12.67
CA ASN A 18 -0.71 20.55 -12.10
C ASN A 18 0.50 19.62 -12.06
N TRP A 19 1.31 19.66 -13.09
CA TRP A 19 2.49 18.83 -13.16
C TRP A 19 3.44 19.16 -12.00
N LYS A 20 3.64 20.43 -11.72
CA LYS A 20 4.52 20.85 -10.64
C LYS A 20 3.98 20.43 -9.28
N LYS A 21 2.68 20.61 -9.09
CA LYS A 21 2.06 20.22 -7.84
C LYS A 21 2.20 18.73 -7.61
N ASP A 22 1.99 17.95 -8.65
CA ASP A 22 2.09 16.50 -8.54
C ASP A 22 3.51 16.08 -8.22
N ALA A 23 4.49 16.72 -8.83
CA ALA A 23 5.88 16.39 -8.59
C ALA A 23 6.29 16.72 -7.17
N LEU A 24 5.86 17.87 -6.67
CA LEU A 24 6.18 18.26 -5.31
C LEU A 24 5.50 17.33 -4.30
N TRP A 25 4.25 17.00 -4.56
CA TRP A 25 3.53 16.09 -3.69
C TRP A 25 4.23 14.73 -3.62
N ARG A 26 4.64 14.19 -4.75
CA ARG A 26 5.33 12.90 -4.78
C ARG A 26 6.64 12.96 -4.02
N ARG A 27 7.38 14.06 -4.17
CA ARG A 27 8.65 14.20 -3.48
C ARG A 27 8.44 14.25 -1.97
N ASP A 28 7.42 15.01 -1.51
CA ASP A 28 7.15 15.13 -0.10
C ASP A 28 6.60 13.86 0.50
N ASN A 29 6.01 12.99 -0.32
CA ASN A 29 5.41 11.75 0.16
C ASN A 29 6.17 10.51 -0.29
N GLU A 30 7.38 10.71 -0.76
CA GLU A 30 8.16 9.64 -1.36
C GLU A 30 8.34 8.43 -0.45
N ARG A 31 8.52 8.67 0.82
CA ARG A 31 8.84 7.59 1.74
C ARG A 31 7.69 6.60 1.87
N TRP A 32 6.52 7.10 2.18
CA TRP A 32 5.40 6.18 2.34
C TRP A 32 4.92 5.62 1.00
N LEU A 33 5.11 6.39 -0.09
CA LEU A 33 4.77 5.88 -1.41
C LEU A 33 5.65 4.70 -1.77
N LYS A 34 6.90 4.72 -1.33
CA LYS A 34 7.80 3.60 -1.57
C LYS A 34 7.25 2.35 -0.89
N TYR A 35 6.77 2.50 0.34
CA TYR A 35 6.17 1.37 1.06
C TYR A 35 4.90 0.89 0.35
N ALA A 36 4.06 1.84 -0.07
CA ALA A 36 2.81 1.46 -0.74
C ALA A 36 3.08 0.68 -2.01
N ARG A 37 4.07 1.11 -2.78
CA ARG A 37 4.42 0.40 -4.01
C ARG A 37 4.99 -0.98 -3.72
N ALA A 38 5.80 -1.10 -2.69
CA ALA A 38 6.35 -2.40 -2.33
C ALA A 38 5.25 -3.36 -1.92
N ILE A 39 4.29 -2.88 -1.14
CA ILE A 39 3.16 -3.69 -0.74
C ILE A 39 2.34 -4.11 -1.96
N THR A 40 2.12 -3.17 -2.88
CA THR A 40 1.36 -3.47 -4.09
C THR A 40 2.03 -4.56 -4.91
N ILE A 41 3.34 -4.48 -5.06
CA ILE A 41 4.08 -5.49 -5.81
C ILE A 41 3.94 -6.86 -5.14
N ARG A 42 4.03 -6.88 -3.82
CA ARG A 42 3.86 -8.12 -3.07
C ARG A 42 2.48 -8.72 -3.30
N ILE A 43 1.45 -7.87 -3.31
CA ILE A 43 0.10 -8.31 -3.54
C ILE A 43 -0.06 -8.87 -4.95
N MET A 44 0.46 -8.16 -5.94
CA MET A 44 0.34 -8.59 -7.32
C MET A 44 1.05 -9.91 -7.56
N TYR A 45 2.20 -10.08 -6.93
CA TYR A 45 2.94 -11.32 -7.05
C TYR A 45 2.14 -12.48 -6.46
N ALA A 46 1.53 -12.27 -5.29
CA ALA A 46 0.72 -13.31 -4.66
C ALA A 46 -0.50 -13.65 -5.50
N MET A 47 -1.14 -12.62 -6.08
CA MET A 47 -2.29 -12.86 -6.95
C MET A 47 -1.90 -13.70 -8.16
N ASP A 48 -0.74 -13.38 -8.72
CA ASP A 48 -0.27 -14.11 -9.89
C ASP A 48 0.02 -15.56 -9.53
N GLU A 49 0.67 -15.79 -8.41
CA GLU A 49 0.96 -17.14 -7.96
C GLU A 49 -0.29 -17.95 -7.70
N GLN A 50 -1.32 -17.32 -7.22
CA GLN A 50 -2.56 -18.00 -6.89
C GLN A 50 -3.56 -17.97 -8.03
N SER A 51 -3.21 -17.34 -9.13
CA SER A 51 -4.06 -17.23 -10.32
C SER A 51 -5.43 -16.64 -9.97
N ILE A 52 -5.45 -15.61 -9.17
CA ILE A 52 -6.71 -14.96 -8.81
C ILE A 52 -6.79 -13.57 -9.42
N THR A 53 -8.00 -13.13 -9.67
CA THR A 53 -8.26 -11.83 -10.28
C THR A 53 -8.56 -10.80 -9.22
N GLN A 54 -8.64 -9.53 -9.63
CA GLN A 54 -9.03 -8.46 -8.72
C GLN A 54 -10.43 -8.69 -8.18
N SER A 55 -11.29 -9.26 -9.01
CA SER A 55 -12.65 -9.55 -8.59
C SER A 55 -12.68 -10.57 -7.46
N VAL A 56 -11.86 -11.62 -7.58
CA VAL A 56 -11.79 -12.64 -6.56
C VAL A 56 -11.19 -12.06 -5.27
N LEU A 57 -10.16 -11.25 -5.41
CA LEU A 57 -9.56 -10.63 -4.24
C LEU A 57 -10.56 -9.73 -3.53
N ALA A 58 -11.31 -8.94 -4.29
CA ALA A 58 -12.32 -8.07 -3.71
C ALA A 58 -13.37 -8.87 -2.95
N GLN A 59 -13.76 -9.99 -3.51
CA GLN A 59 -14.72 -10.86 -2.89
C GLN A 59 -14.20 -11.40 -1.57
N ARG A 60 -12.95 -11.84 -1.55
CA ARG A 60 -12.33 -12.34 -0.32
C ARG A 60 -12.21 -11.26 0.74
N MET A 61 -11.97 -10.04 0.33
CA MET A 61 -11.82 -8.93 1.26
C MET A 61 -13.15 -8.32 1.67
N GLY A 62 -14.23 -8.66 0.98
CA GLY A 62 -15.53 -8.08 1.27
C GLY A 62 -15.63 -6.63 0.83
N CYS A 63 -14.99 -6.28 -0.26
CA CYS A 63 -15.01 -4.91 -0.77
C CYS A 63 -15.25 -4.91 -2.27
N SER A 64 -15.29 -3.72 -2.87
CA SER A 64 -15.55 -3.61 -4.30
C SER A 64 -14.28 -3.87 -5.10
N GLN A 65 -14.47 -4.26 -6.36
CA GLN A 65 -13.35 -4.45 -7.26
C GLN A 65 -12.66 -3.12 -7.52
N GLN A 66 -13.42 -2.03 -7.54
CA GLN A 66 -12.85 -0.70 -7.74
C GLN A 66 -11.88 -0.35 -6.61
N TYR A 67 -12.22 -0.74 -5.39
CA TYR A 67 -11.35 -0.50 -4.25
C TYR A 67 -10.03 -1.25 -4.41
N VAL A 68 -10.09 -2.51 -4.84
CA VAL A 68 -8.90 -3.31 -5.09
C VAL A 68 -8.07 -2.67 -6.21
N SER A 69 -8.75 -2.23 -7.27
CA SER A 69 -8.07 -1.59 -8.38
C SER A 69 -7.31 -0.34 -7.92
N ASN A 70 -7.93 0.44 -7.05
CA ASN A 70 -7.28 1.63 -6.52
C ASN A 70 -6.05 1.29 -5.68
N ILE A 71 -6.14 0.24 -4.87
CA ILE A 71 -5.01 -0.21 -4.08
C ILE A 71 -3.85 -0.60 -5.00
N LEU A 72 -4.16 -1.29 -6.07
CA LEU A 72 -3.12 -1.81 -6.96
C LEU A 72 -2.44 -0.75 -7.81
N ARG A 73 -2.90 0.48 -7.75
CA ARG A 73 -2.21 1.55 -8.44
C ARG A 73 -0.89 1.89 -7.76
N GLY A 74 -0.74 1.51 -6.50
CA GLY A 74 0.53 1.71 -5.80
C GLY A 74 0.72 3.07 -5.20
N ASN A 75 -0.32 3.89 -5.17
CA ASN A 75 -0.21 5.22 -4.57
C ASN A 75 -1.27 5.47 -3.50
N SER A 76 -1.83 4.41 -2.95
CA SER A 76 -2.83 4.53 -1.90
C SER A 76 -2.18 4.41 -0.53
N ASN A 77 -2.63 5.27 0.36
CA ASN A 77 -2.17 5.19 1.74
C ASN A 77 -3.07 4.19 2.46
N MET A 78 -2.61 2.96 2.57
CA MET A 78 -3.40 1.89 3.14
C MET A 78 -3.33 1.91 4.65
N THR A 79 -4.47 1.65 5.29
CA THR A 79 -4.48 1.53 6.74
C THR A 79 -3.97 0.14 7.12
N LEU A 80 -3.58 -0.01 8.37
CA LEU A 80 -3.17 -1.32 8.86
C LEU A 80 -4.29 -2.33 8.75
N GLU A 81 -5.52 -1.87 8.93
CA GLU A 81 -6.67 -2.75 8.79
C GLU A 81 -6.77 -3.29 7.37
N THR A 82 -6.57 -2.45 6.38
CA THR A 82 -6.61 -2.86 4.99
C THR A 82 -5.49 -3.86 4.70
N ILE A 83 -4.29 -3.60 5.22
CA ILE A 83 -3.16 -4.49 5.01
C ILE A 83 -3.45 -5.85 5.64
N ALA A 84 -4.03 -5.87 6.84
CA ALA A 84 -4.37 -7.12 7.49
C ALA A 84 -5.39 -7.91 6.68
N LYS A 85 -6.38 -7.22 6.10
CA LYS A 85 -7.35 -7.89 5.26
C LYS A 85 -6.71 -8.48 4.01
N LEU A 86 -5.73 -7.78 3.46
CA LEU A 86 -5.01 -8.30 2.31
C LEU A 86 -4.20 -9.54 2.68
N GLU A 87 -3.56 -9.52 3.84
CA GLU A 87 -2.82 -10.66 4.32
C GLU A 87 -3.72 -11.87 4.47
N ASP A 88 -4.90 -11.66 5.07
CA ASP A 88 -5.85 -12.74 5.26
C ASP A 88 -6.39 -13.27 3.93
N ALA A 89 -6.72 -12.37 3.03
CA ALA A 89 -7.31 -12.75 1.76
C ALA A 89 -6.34 -13.52 0.87
N LEU A 90 -5.07 -13.22 0.97
CA LEU A 90 -4.05 -13.85 0.14
C LEU A 90 -3.24 -14.91 0.87
N GLY A 91 -3.42 -15.01 2.18
CA GLY A 91 -2.68 -15.99 2.97
C GLY A 91 -1.18 -15.72 2.99
N ILE A 92 -0.79 -14.45 3.00
CA ILE A 92 0.62 -14.08 3.00
C ILE A 92 0.91 -13.11 4.11
N ASP A 93 2.18 -12.93 4.41
CA ASP A 93 2.62 -11.93 5.37
C ASP A 93 3.11 -10.71 4.62
N ILE A 94 2.64 -9.54 5.02
CA ILE A 94 3.10 -8.29 4.43
C ILE A 94 3.94 -7.52 5.43
N LEU A 95 3.51 -7.45 6.69
CA LEU A 95 4.23 -6.73 7.72
C LEU A 95 4.95 -7.65 8.71
N ASN A 96 5.31 -8.80 8.25
CA ASN A 96 5.89 -9.85 9.09
C ASN A 96 7.18 -9.41 9.77
N THR A 97 8.01 -8.65 9.11
CA THR A 97 9.28 -8.25 9.67
C THR A 97 9.10 -7.49 10.99
N THR A 98 8.10 -6.62 11.03
CA THR A 98 7.84 -5.85 12.24
C THR A 98 7.41 -6.76 13.39
N LEU A 99 6.55 -7.73 13.08
CA LEU A 99 6.08 -8.65 14.08
C LEU A 99 7.21 -9.52 14.61
N ASN A 100 8.08 -9.95 13.73
CA ASN A 100 9.22 -10.77 14.14
C ASN A 100 10.13 -10.01 15.09
N TYR A 101 10.33 -8.74 14.82
CA TYR A 101 11.17 -7.92 15.67
C TYR A 101 10.58 -7.84 17.07
N VAL A 102 9.28 -7.60 17.16
CA VAL A 102 8.61 -7.46 18.44
C VAL A 102 8.59 -8.79 19.19
N SER A 103 8.39 -9.87 18.47
CA SER A 103 8.36 -11.18 19.08
C SER A 103 9.65 -11.49 19.80
N GLY A 104 10.74 -10.99 19.29
CA GLY A 104 12.03 -11.22 19.93
C GLY A 104 12.12 -10.59 21.30
N TYR A 105 11.32 -9.57 21.56
CA TYR A 105 11.34 -8.92 22.85
C TYR A 105 10.33 -9.48 23.83
N PHE A 106 9.17 -9.86 23.32
CA PHE A 106 8.10 -10.26 24.20
C PHE A 106 7.95 -11.75 24.37
N SER A 107 8.72 -12.49 23.74
CA SER A 107 8.67 -13.92 23.77
C SER A 107 7.46 -14.44 23.05
N ASP A 108 7.26 -15.70 23.12
CA ASP A 108 6.24 -16.31 22.35
C ASP A 108 4.88 -15.88 22.66
N SER A 109 4.66 -15.52 23.85
CA SER A 109 3.32 -15.22 24.23
C SER A 109 2.81 -13.98 23.58
N VAL A 110 3.67 -13.24 23.06
CA VAL A 110 3.25 -12.10 22.50
C VAL A 110 2.36 -12.28 21.43
N THR A 111 2.51 -13.27 20.76
CA THR A 111 1.71 -13.41 19.69
C THR A 111 0.34 -13.28 20.06
N ALA A 112 0.11 -13.41 21.20
CA ALA A 112 -1.17 -13.32 21.51
C ALA A 112 -1.48 -12.01 21.66
N PRO A 113 -1.28 -11.31 21.28
CA PRO A 113 -1.52 -10.08 21.37
C PRO A 113 -2.31 -9.75 22.19
N SER A 114 -2.25 -10.14 22.99
CA SER A 114 -2.95 -9.87 23.80
C SER A 114 -2.83 -8.56 24.18
N TYR A 115 -2.71 -7.82 23.63
CA TYR A 115 -2.76 -6.64 23.95
C TYR A 115 -3.83 -6.36 24.52
N GLY A 116 -4.25 -6.05 24.89
CA GLY A 116 -5.31 -5.73 25.35
C GLY A 116 -5.91 -6.45 26.18
N ASN A 117 -5.88 -7.01 26.62
CA ASN A 117 -6.08 -7.63 27.23
C ASN A 117 -5.44 -8.05 28.09
N ASP A 118 -5.22 -8.16 28.37
CA ASP A 118 -4.54 -8.47 28.90
C ASP A 118 -4.12 -8.81 29.63
N GLU A 119 -4.21 -8.88 30.05
CA GLU A 119 -3.75 -9.04 30.48
C GLU A 119 -3.55 -9.74 31.07
N LYS A 120 -3.80 -10.05 31.35
CA LYS A 120 -3.58 -10.56 31.61
C LYS A 120 -3.36 -11.23 32.02
N LYS A 121 -3.54 -11.35 32.24
CA LYS A 121 -3.34 -11.73 32.23
C LYS A 121 -3.38 -11.88 32.47
#